data_d5d2565600f0b756fcb75c877b1f71d7
#
_entry.id   d5d2565600f0b756fcb75c877b1f71d7
#
_cell.length_a   1.000
_cell.length_b   1.000
_cell.length_c   1.000
_cell.angle_alpha   90.00
_cell.angle_beta   90.00
_cell.angle_gamma   90.00
#
_symmetry.space_group_name_H-M   'P 1'
#
loop_
_entity.id
_entity.type
_entity.pdbx_description
1 polymer ?
#
loop_
_entity_poly.entity_id
_entity_poly.type
_entity_poly.pdbx_seq_one_letter_code
_entity_poly.pdbx_strand_id
1 'polypeptide(L)'
;MTMAKTMEFRAAARFNPVFRQVNEWRGRYRILKGSAGSGKSVNIAQDYIAKLSDPIYAGANLLVVRKVEETNRDSTFAELQAAIYRMFGPYAGRFWKINLNPLALECKATGNRIIFRGVKDQRQREKVKSITFKNGKLTWIWCEEATELLPEDVDILDDRLRGHLDNPNLFYQITMTFNPVSATHWIKARYFDKADPDVLTHHSTYRTNRFIDPAYAPVSYTHLTLPTT
;
A
#
# COMPACT_ATOMS: atom_id res chain seq x y z
N MET A 1 -15.46 -29.08 -16.64
CA MET A 1 -15.60 -27.62 -16.45
C MET A 1 -15.75 -27.36 -14.96
N THR A 2 -14.70 -26.94 -14.29
CA THR A 2 -14.75 -26.63 -12.85
C THR A 2 -15.34 -25.23 -12.71
N MET A 3 -16.52 -25.11 -12.12
CA MET A 3 -17.11 -23.82 -11.82
C MET A 3 -16.14 -22.98 -11.00
N ALA A 4 -15.74 -21.83 -11.53
CA ALA A 4 -14.99 -20.83 -10.77
C ALA A 4 -15.86 -20.38 -9.61
N LYS A 5 -15.51 -20.75 -8.37
CA LYS A 5 -16.21 -20.27 -7.18
C LYS A 5 -15.90 -18.79 -7.01
N THR A 6 -16.87 -17.95 -7.32
CA THR A 6 -16.81 -16.51 -7.07
C THR A 6 -16.91 -16.28 -5.55
N MET A 7 -16.03 -15.45 -5.02
CA MET A 7 -16.03 -15.03 -3.62
C MET A 7 -16.45 -13.56 -3.56
N GLU A 8 -17.58 -13.30 -2.91
CA GLU A 8 -18.08 -11.94 -2.73
C GLU A 8 -17.63 -11.37 -1.39
N PHE A 9 -17.18 -10.13 -1.39
CA PHE A 9 -16.84 -9.40 -0.18
C PHE A 9 -17.86 -8.28 0.09
N ARG A 10 -18.36 -8.20 1.31
CA ARG A 10 -19.05 -7.00 1.76
C ARG A 10 -18.02 -5.94 2.15
N ALA A 11 -17.74 -5.00 1.25
CA ALA A 11 -16.76 -3.92 1.47
C ALA A 11 -17.04 -3.16 2.77
N ALA A 12 -18.31 -2.88 3.07
CA ALA A 12 -18.72 -2.20 4.31
C ALA A 12 -18.31 -2.92 5.59
N ALA A 13 -18.11 -4.25 5.57
CA ALA A 13 -17.69 -5.02 6.74
C ALA A 13 -16.17 -5.03 6.93
N ARG A 14 -15.40 -4.73 5.88
CA ARG A 14 -13.93 -4.90 5.85
C ARG A 14 -13.18 -3.58 5.83
N PHE A 15 -13.73 -2.54 5.16
CA PHE A 15 -13.06 -1.26 5.00
C PHE A 15 -13.61 -0.21 5.95
N ASN A 16 -12.74 0.65 6.45
CA ASN A 16 -13.16 1.84 7.18
C ASN A 16 -13.66 2.89 6.17
N PRO A 17 -14.91 3.40 6.31
CA PRO A 17 -15.49 4.37 5.38
C PRO A 17 -14.67 5.63 5.14
N VAL A 18 -13.87 6.06 6.11
CA VAL A 18 -12.98 7.22 5.98
C VAL A 18 -11.99 7.11 4.81
N PHE A 19 -11.67 5.88 4.39
CA PHE A 19 -10.75 5.62 3.27
C PHE A 19 -11.46 5.41 1.93
N ARG A 20 -12.78 5.58 1.85
CA ARG A 20 -13.53 5.30 0.61
C ARG A 20 -12.94 6.07 -0.58
N GLN A 21 -12.78 7.38 -0.46
CA GLN A 21 -12.20 8.22 -1.51
C GLN A 21 -10.78 7.77 -1.88
N VAL A 22 -9.99 7.37 -0.88
CA VAL A 22 -8.61 6.85 -1.10
C VAL A 22 -8.63 5.59 -1.94
N ASN A 23 -9.54 4.65 -1.66
CA ASN A 23 -9.61 3.36 -2.35
C ASN A 23 -10.19 3.48 -3.77
N GLU A 24 -11.06 4.46 -4.01
CA GLU A 24 -11.65 4.75 -5.32
C GLU A 24 -10.75 5.63 -6.21
N TRP A 25 -9.75 6.30 -5.63
CA TRP A 25 -8.84 7.19 -6.36
C TRP A 25 -7.97 6.46 -7.37
N ARG A 26 -7.90 7.00 -8.60
CA ARG A 26 -7.11 6.44 -9.72
C ARG A 26 -6.02 7.37 -10.25
N GLY A 27 -5.83 8.56 -9.65
CA GLY A 27 -4.74 9.46 -10.01
C GLY A 27 -3.37 8.91 -9.61
N ARG A 28 -2.32 9.60 -10.04
CA ARG A 28 -0.93 9.16 -9.93
C ARG A 28 -0.45 8.95 -8.50
N TYR A 29 -0.86 9.82 -7.56
CA TYR A 29 -0.34 9.80 -6.19
C TYR A 29 -1.46 9.72 -5.15
N ARG A 30 -1.33 8.79 -4.21
CA ARG A 30 -2.13 8.70 -2.97
C ARG A 30 -1.21 8.94 -1.77
N ILE A 31 -1.38 10.04 -1.07
CA ILE A 31 -0.49 10.46 0.03
C ILE A 31 -1.27 10.45 1.34
N LEU A 32 -1.04 9.43 2.17
CA LEU A 32 -1.77 9.21 3.41
C LEU A 32 -0.88 9.50 4.62
N LYS A 33 -1.18 10.58 5.32
CA LYS A 33 -0.61 10.83 6.64
C LYS A 33 -1.61 10.46 7.73
N GLY A 34 -1.11 9.92 8.85
CA GLY A 34 -1.98 9.61 9.99
C GLY A 34 -1.20 9.08 11.17
N SER A 35 -1.78 9.24 12.36
CA SER A 35 -1.19 8.70 13.59
C SER A 35 -1.13 7.17 13.58
N ALA A 36 -0.35 6.60 14.49
CA ALA A 36 -0.47 5.19 14.84
C ALA A 36 -1.92 4.85 15.18
N GLY A 37 -2.38 3.65 14.84
CA GLY A 37 -3.76 3.21 15.07
C GLY A 37 -4.81 3.84 14.14
N SER A 38 -4.43 4.73 13.21
CA SER A 38 -5.40 5.32 12.25
C SER A 38 -5.96 4.33 11.22
N GLY A 39 -5.36 3.15 11.07
CA GLY A 39 -5.80 2.10 10.14
C GLY A 39 -5.34 2.29 8.70
N LYS A 40 -4.46 3.27 8.40
CA LYS A 40 -4.00 3.54 7.03
C LYS A 40 -3.32 2.36 6.35
N SER A 41 -2.32 1.73 7.00
CA SER A 41 -1.57 0.61 6.42
C SER A 41 -2.45 -0.63 6.26
N VAL A 42 -3.31 -0.91 7.24
CA VAL A 42 -4.34 -1.98 7.16
C VAL A 42 -5.25 -1.77 5.96
N ASN A 43 -5.76 -0.54 5.77
CA ASN A 43 -6.64 -0.22 4.65
C ASN A 43 -5.93 -0.38 3.30
N ILE A 44 -4.70 0.12 3.16
CA ILE A 44 -3.93 0.03 1.91
C ILE A 44 -3.60 -1.43 1.58
N ALA A 45 -3.22 -2.24 2.57
CA ALA A 45 -3.01 -3.67 2.38
C ALA A 45 -4.29 -4.37 1.89
N GLN A 46 -5.42 -4.11 2.52
CA GLN A 46 -6.71 -4.68 2.12
C GLN A 46 -7.12 -4.22 0.70
N ASP A 47 -6.96 -2.94 0.38
CA ASP A 47 -7.26 -2.38 -0.94
C ASP A 47 -6.46 -3.07 -2.05
N TYR A 48 -5.15 -3.23 -1.86
CA TYR A 48 -4.31 -3.94 -2.84
C TYR A 48 -4.63 -5.43 -2.94
N ILE A 49 -4.89 -6.12 -1.83
CA ILE A 49 -5.29 -7.54 -1.87
C ILE A 49 -6.63 -7.69 -2.61
N ALA A 50 -7.61 -6.82 -2.38
CA ALA A 50 -8.87 -6.82 -3.11
C ALA A 50 -8.65 -6.61 -4.62
N LYS A 51 -7.95 -5.53 -5.00
CA LYS A 51 -7.69 -5.19 -6.41
C LYS A 51 -6.89 -6.26 -7.13
N LEU A 52 -5.82 -6.79 -6.52
CA LEU A 52 -4.99 -7.82 -7.14
C LEU A 52 -5.70 -9.17 -7.27
N SER A 53 -6.75 -9.40 -6.47
CA SER A 53 -7.59 -10.60 -6.56
C SER A 53 -8.71 -10.47 -7.59
N ASP A 54 -9.06 -9.25 -7.99
CA ASP A 54 -10.14 -9.00 -8.94
C ASP A 54 -9.64 -9.18 -10.38
N PRO A 55 -10.28 -10.06 -11.19
CA PRO A 55 -9.91 -10.28 -12.59
C PRO A 55 -9.93 -9.02 -13.47
N ILE A 56 -10.68 -7.98 -13.11
CA ILE A 56 -10.69 -6.71 -13.86
C ILE A 56 -9.32 -6.02 -13.86
N TYR A 57 -8.48 -6.31 -12.86
CA TYR A 57 -7.11 -5.80 -12.75
C TYR A 57 -6.05 -6.86 -13.13
N ALA A 58 -6.42 -7.86 -13.94
CA ALA A 58 -5.45 -8.84 -14.41
C ALA A 58 -4.29 -8.15 -15.15
N GLY A 59 -3.05 -8.54 -14.83
CA GLY A 59 -1.82 -7.93 -15.33
C GLY A 59 -1.26 -6.81 -14.44
N ALA A 60 -1.95 -6.43 -13.35
CA ALA A 60 -1.42 -5.52 -12.36
C ALA A 60 -0.39 -6.21 -11.46
N ASN A 61 0.70 -5.51 -11.15
CA ASN A 61 1.65 -5.96 -10.13
C ASN A 61 1.99 -4.81 -9.17
N LEU A 62 2.25 -5.16 -7.93
CA LEU A 62 2.58 -4.23 -6.86
C LEU A 62 4.03 -4.38 -6.42
N LEU A 63 4.73 -3.27 -6.34
CA LEU A 63 6.00 -3.14 -5.64
C LEU A 63 5.77 -2.47 -4.29
N VAL A 64 6.16 -3.13 -3.21
CA VAL A 64 6.16 -2.55 -1.86
C VAL A 64 7.57 -2.13 -1.50
N VAL A 65 7.71 -0.89 -1.02
CA VAL A 65 9.01 -0.27 -0.75
C VAL A 65 9.08 0.23 0.69
N ARG A 66 10.16 -0.12 1.37
CA ARG A 66 10.64 0.50 2.60
C ARG A 66 12.03 1.07 2.36
N LYS A 67 12.52 1.98 3.19
CA LYS A 67 13.92 2.45 3.10
C LYS A 67 14.88 1.27 3.22
N VAL A 68 14.69 0.40 4.17
CA VAL A 68 15.48 -0.82 4.44
C VAL A 68 14.68 -2.05 4.01
N GLU A 69 15.24 -2.89 3.12
CA GLU A 69 14.51 -4.03 2.52
C GLU A 69 14.04 -5.04 3.56
N GLU A 70 14.86 -5.33 4.54
CA GLU A 70 14.62 -6.33 5.57
C GLU A 70 13.41 -6.00 6.44
N THR A 71 13.14 -4.71 6.67
CA THR A 71 12.00 -4.25 7.49
C THR A 71 10.64 -4.56 6.86
N ASN A 72 10.60 -4.88 5.56
CA ASN A 72 9.36 -5.30 4.93
C ASN A 72 8.78 -6.57 5.54
N ARG A 73 9.61 -7.52 6.02
CA ARG A 73 9.16 -8.82 6.52
C ARG A 73 8.16 -8.66 7.68
N ASP A 74 8.52 -7.89 8.67
CA ASP A 74 7.74 -7.76 9.91
C ASP A 74 6.75 -6.58 9.87
N SER A 75 6.69 -5.86 8.75
CA SER A 75 5.77 -4.75 8.54
C SER A 75 4.81 -5.00 7.38
N THR A 76 5.14 -4.52 6.18
CA THR A 76 4.26 -4.54 5.01
C THR A 76 3.90 -5.94 4.53
N PHE A 77 4.87 -6.89 4.57
CA PHE A 77 4.59 -8.27 4.20
C PHE A 77 3.63 -8.92 5.19
N ALA A 78 3.88 -8.76 6.49
CA ALA A 78 3.00 -9.27 7.55
C ALA A 78 1.59 -8.67 7.44
N GLU A 79 1.47 -7.35 7.15
CA GLU A 79 0.18 -6.68 7.00
C GLU A 79 -0.58 -7.18 5.76
N LEU A 80 0.10 -7.33 4.62
CA LEU A 80 -0.51 -7.89 3.40
C LEU A 80 -0.93 -9.35 3.59
N GLN A 81 -0.11 -10.15 4.28
CA GLN A 81 -0.45 -11.52 4.64
C GLN A 81 -1.68 -11.57 5.56
N ALA A 82 -1.74 -10.69 6.57
CA ALA A 82 -2.90 -10.56 7.45
C ALA A 82 -4.15 -10.13 6.66
N ALA A 83 -4.02 -9.22 5.69
CA ALA A 83 -5.12 -8.83 4.81
C ALA A 83 -5.64 -10.02 3.98
N ILE A 84 -4.76 -10.86 3.44
CA ILE A 84 -5.16 -12.10 2.75
C ILE A 84 -5.99 -12.99 3.67
N TYR A 85 -5.52 -13.25 4.89
CA TYR A 85 -6.26 -14.11 5.83
C TYR A 85 -7.57 -13.47 6.29
N ARG A 86 -7.61 -12.15 6.52
CA ARG A 86 -8.86 -11.45 6.84
C ARG A 86 -9.90 -11.56 5.73
N MET A 87 -9.47 -11.54 4.46
CA MET A 87 -10.39 -11.57 3.31
C MET A 87 -10.79 -12.99 2.93
N PHE A 88 -9.88 -13.94 2.93
CA PHE A 88 -10.09 -15.28 2.42
C PHE A 88 -10.24 -16.34 3.51
N GLY A 89 -9.93 -16.02 4.77
CA GLY A 89 -10.04 -16.95 5.90
C GLY A 89 -9.29 -18.26 5.66
N PRO A 90 -9.94 -19.42 5.92
CA PRO A 90 -9.30 -20.73 5.74
C PRO A 90 -8.99 -21.07 4.27
N TYR A 91 -9.53 -20.29 3.34
CA TYR A 91 -9.31 -20.47 1.89
C TYR A 91 -8.11 -19.67 1.35
N ALA A 92 -7.43 -18.90 2.20
CA ALA A 92 -6.30 -18.04 1.79
C ALA A 92 -5.29 -18.78 0.88
N GLY A 93 -4.87 -19.98 1.25
CA GLY A 93 -3.93 -20.79 0.48
C GLY A 93 -4.45 -21.32 -0.88
N ARG A 94 -5.78 -21.28 -1.12
CA ARG A 94 -6.36 -21.60 -2.44
C ARG A 94 -6.22 -20.44 -3.42
N PHE A 95 -6.31 -19.19 -2.91
CA PHE A 95 -6.30 -17.99 -3.73
C PHE A 95 -4.91 -17.34 -3.82
N TRP A 96 -4.10 -17.48 -2.79
CA TRP A 96 -2.81 -16.82 -2.71
C TRP A 96 -1.67 -17.81 -2.45
N LYS A 97 -0.56 -17.61 -3.14
CA LYS A 97 0.72 -18.24 -2.86
C LYS A 97 1.59 -17.26 -2.08
N ILE A 98 2.10 -17.70 -0.94
CA ILE A 98 2.92 -16.90 -0.03
C ILE A 98 4.34 -17.47 -0.06
N ASN A 99 5.31 -16.66 -0.51
CA ASN A 99 6.72 -17.00 -0.53
C ASN A 99 7.46 -16.18 0.52
N LEU A 100 8.26 -16.87 1.35
CA LEU A 100 9.04 -16.24 2.41
C LEU A 100 10.49 -15.92 2.01
N ASN A 101 10.98 -16.56 0.95
CA ASN A 101 12.32 -16.32 0.42
C ASN A 101 12.37 -16.62 -1.09
N PRO A 102 12.54 -15.60 -1.97
CA PRO A 102 12.39 -14.19 -1.64
C PRO A 102 10.94 -13.84 -1.25
N LEU A 103 10.75 -12.76 -0.47
CA LEU A 103 9.42 -12.31 -0.09
C LEU A 103 8.59 -11.99 -1.35
N ALA A 104 7.48 -12.68 -1.50
CA ALA A 104 6.53 -12.41 -2.59
C ALA A 104 5.15 -13.00 -2.26
N LEU A 105 4.12 -12.35 -2.76
CA LEU A 105 2.74 -12.85 -2.73
C LEU A 105 2.23 -12.91 -4.17
N GLU A 106 1.50 -13.97 -4.51
CA GLU A 106 0.96 -14.16 -5.86
C GLU A 106 -0.49 -14.62 -5.79
N CYS A 107 -1.39 -13.89 -6.44
CA CYS A 107 -2.77 -14.29 -6.61
C CYS A 107 -2.86 -15.37 -7.69
N LYS A 108 -3.34 -16.57 -7.32
CA LYS A 108 -3.42 -17.72 -8.23
C LYS A 108 -4.47 -17.55 -9.32
N ALA A 109 -5.51 -16.74 -9.08
CA ALA A 109 -6.59 -16.52 -10.02
C ALA A 109 -6.20 -15.55 -11.14
N THR A 110 -5.49 -14.47 -10.81
CA THR A 110 -5.11 -13.40 -11.75
C THR A 110 -3.67 -13.50 -12.24
N GLY A 111 -2.81 -14.22 -11.51
CA GLY A 111 -1.36 -14.22 -11.72
C GLY A 111 -0.67 -12.94 -11.26
N ASN A 112 -1.40 -11.99 -10.67
CA ASN A 112 -0.87 -10.73 -10.17
C ASN A 112 0.07 -10.98 -8.98
N ARG A 113 1.16 -10.21 -8.89
CA ARG A 113 2.20 -10.42 -7.88
C ARG A 113 2.46 -9.16 -7.06
N ILE A 114 2.87 -9.39 -5.82
CA ILE A 114 3.43 -8.38 -4.92
C ILE A 114 4.88 -8.77 -4.63
N ILE A 115 5.79 -7.84 -4.82
CA ILE A 115 7.21 -7.99 -4.50
C ILE A 115 7.67 -6.87 -3.57
N PHE A 116 8.75 -7.10 -2.85
CA PHE A 116 9.25 -6.21 -1.80
C PHE A 116 10.69 -5.80 -2.10
N ARG A 117 11.00 -4.51 -1.94
CA ARG A 117 12.35 -3.96 -2.15
C ARG A 117 12.67 -2.89 -1.12
N GLY A 118 13.98 -2.67 -0.93
CA GLY A 118 14.52 -1.50 -0.28
C GLY A 118 15.10 -0.51 -1.28
N VAL A 119 15.41 0.71 -0.79
CA VAL A 119 16.08 1.77 -1.56
C VAL A 119 17.16 2.46 -0.73
N LYS A 120 17.75 1.74 0.22
CA LYS A 120 18.72 2.27 1.17
C LYS A 120 19.99 2.81 0.49
N ASP A 121 20.45 2.12 -0.54
CA ASP A 121 21.71 2.38 -1.22
C ASP A 121 21.59 2.26 -2.74
N GLN A 122 22.65 2.62 -3.46
CA GLN A 122 22.70 2.58 -4.92
C GLN A 122 22.40 1.18 -5.49
N ARG A 123 22.91 0.11 -4.86
CA ARG A 123 22.69 -1.26 -5.32
C ARG A 123 21.21 -1.67 -5.24
N GLN A 124 20.51 -1.26 -4.17
CA GLN A 124 19.07 -1.51 -4.03
C GLN A 124 18.27 -0.70 -5.04
N ARG A 125 18.63 0.58 -5.28
CA ARG A 125 18.00 1.41 -6.32
C ARG A 125 18.15 0.80 -7.73
N GLU A 126 19.32 0.27 -8.06
CA GLU A 126 19.54 -0.43 -9.35
C GLU A 126 18.69 -1.69 -9.49
N LYS A 127 18.49 -2.47 -8.40
CA LYS A 127 17.57 -3.60 -8.41
C LYS A 127 16.12 -3.18 -8.70
N VAL A 128 15.69 -2.02 -8.23
CA VAL A 128 14.35 -1.48 -8.53
C VAL A 128 14.24 -1.16 -10.01
N LYS A 129 15.27 -0.60 -10.63
CA LYS A 129 15.28 -0.28 -12.07
C LYS A 129 15.15 -1.52 -12.96
N SER A 130 15.61 -2.69 -12.52
CA SER A 130 15.60 -3.94 -13.28
C SER A 130 14.39 -4.85 -13.03
N ILE A 131 13.38 -4.40 -12.25
CA ILE A 131 12.20 -5.21 -11.96
C ILE A 131 11.42 -5.53 -13.23
N THR A 132 11.15 -6.82 -13.42
CA THR A 132 10.27 -7.35 -14.47
C THR A 132 9.29 -8.36 -13.87
N PHE A 133 8.15 -8.53 -14.51
CA PHE A 133 7.14 -9.51 -14.12
C PHE A 133 6.89 -10.48 -15.26
N LYS A 134 6.63 -11.75 -14.92
CA LYS A 134 6.27 -12.76 -15.92
C LYS A 134 4.94 -12.44 -16.61
N ASN A 135 3.98 -11.92 -15.82
CA ASN A 135 2.66 -11.53 -16.31
C ASN A 135 2.42 -10.06 -15.99
N GLY A 136 1.96 -9.28 -16.98
CA GLY A 136 1.64 -7.87 -16.81
C GLY A 136 2.85 -6.98 -16.54
N LYS A 137 2.59 -5.85 -15.92
CA LYS A 137 3.58 -4.79 -15.65
C LYS A 137 3.56 -4.36 -14.19
N LEU A 138 4.61 -3.69 -13.76
CA LEU A 138 4.58 -2.90 -12.53
C LEU A 138 3.53 -1.79 -12.72
N THR A 139 2.48 -1.83 -11.92
CA THR A 139 1.33 -0.93 -12.06
C THR A 139 1.18 -0.05 -10.84
N TRP A 140 1.43 -0.61 -9.67
CA TRP A 140 1.30 0.07 -8.40
C TRP A 140 2.56 -0.03 -7.56
N ILE A 141 2.83 1.05 -6.81
CA ILE A 141 3.92 1.09 -5.84
C ILE A 141 3.33 1.56 -4.51
N TRP A 142 3.68 0.87 -3.43
CA TRP A 142 3.37 1.28 -2.06
C TRP A 142 4.64 1.55 -1.28
N CYS A 143 4.86 2.82 -0.92
CA CYS A 143 5.93 3.26 -0.04
C CYS A 143 5.39 3.39 1.39
N GLU A 144 5.78 2.49 2.27
CA GLU A 144 5.43 2.54 3.70
C GLU A 144 6.54 3.23 4.48
N GLU A 145 6.17 4.03 5.48
CA GLU A 145 7.04 4.97 6.19
C GLU A 145 7.80 5.88 5.20
N ALA A 146 7.04 6.47 4.28
CA ALA A 146 7.59 7.23 3.16
C ALA A 146 8.47 8.43 3.58
N THR A 147 8.38 8.86 4.83
CA THR A 147 9.26 9.89 5.41
C THR A 147 10.71 9.48 5.55
N GLU A 148 11.01 8.18 5.50
CA GLU A 148 12.38 7.67 5.47
C GLU A 148 13.01 7.78 4.08
N LEU A 149 12.19 7.99 3.02
CA LEU A 149 12.64 8.06 1.63
C LEU A 149 13.15 9.48 1.31
N LEU A 150 14.08 9.54 0.36
CA LEU A 150 14.53 10.79 -0.25
C LEU A 150 13.65 11.12 -1.48
N PRO A 151 13.56 12.39 -1.89
CA PRO A 151 12.88 12.77 -3.13
C PRO A 151 13.34 11.95 -4.33
N GLU A 152 14.65 11.73 -4.47
CA GLU A 152 15.27 10.98 -5.56
C GLU A 152 14.88 9.50 -5.56
N ASP A 153 14.62 8.91 -4.38
CA ASP A 153 14.10 7.55 -4.27
C ASP A 153 12.73 7.45 -4.95
N VAL A 154 11.88 8.45 -4.71
CA VAL A 154 10.54 8.51 -5.28
C VAL A 154 10.57 8.78 -6.78
N ASP A 155 11.48 9.63 -7.25
CA ASP A 155 11.64 9.90 -8.69
C ASP A 155 12.06 8.63 -9.44
N ILE A 156 12.98 7.83 -8.89
CA ILE A 156 13.36 6.52 -9.45
C ILE A 156 12.17 5.56 -9.50
N LEU A 157 11.32 5.55 -8.47
CA LEU A 157 10.13 4.71 -8.42
C LEU A 157 9.08 5.18 -9.44
N ASP A 158 8.89 6.48 -9.58
CA ASP A 158 7.94 7.09 -10.52
C ASP A 158 8.31 6.79 -11.97
N ASP A 159 9.59 6.84 -12.32
CA ASP A 159 10.11 6.47 -13.64
C ASP A 159 9.83 5.01 -14.01
N ARG A 160 9.55 4.13 -13.06
CA ARG A 160 9.19 2.73 -13.32
C ARG A 160 7.75 2.57 -13.80
N LEU A 161 6.89 3.51 -13.50
CA LEU A 161 5.47 3.48 -13.86
C LEU A 161 5.24 4.18 -15.20
N ARG A 162 5.61 3.50 -16.28
CA ARG A 162 5.55 4.04 -17.65
C ARG A 162 5.19 3.00 -18.70
N GLY A 163 4.85 3.48 -19.88
CA GLY A 163 4.52 2.65 -21.05
C GLY A 163 3.03 2.36 -21.16
N HIS A 164 2.65 1.66 -22.21
CA HIS A 164 1.26 1.33 -22.48
C HIS A 164 0.74 0.24 -21.53
N LEU A 165 -0.50 0.37 -21.07
CA LEU A 165 -1.24 -0.64 -20.30
C LEU A 165 -2.30 -1.26 -21.22
N ASP A 166 -2.19 -2.54 -21.50
CA ASP A 166 -3.10 -3.24 -22.44
C ASP A 166 -4.51 -3.41 -21.85
N ASN A 167 -4.63 -3.52 -20.52
CA ASN A 167 -5.91 -3.60 -19.83
C ASN A 167 -6.38 -2.17 -19.47
N PRO A 168 -7.52 -1.69 -19.98
CA PRO A 168 -8.02 -0.33 -19.77
C PRO A 168 -8.42 -0.03 -18.31
N ASN A 169 -8.58 -1.05 -17.48
CA ASN A 169 -8.86 -0.86 -16.05
C ASN A 169 -7.61 -0.56 -15.22
N LEU A 170 -6.42 -0.79 -15.79
CA LEU A 170 -5.16 -0.50 -15.10
C LEU A 170 -4.82 0.99 -15.16
N PHE A 171 -4.16 1.45 -14.12
CA PHE A 171 -3.65 2.81 -13.99
C PHE A 171 -2.37 2.80 -13.16
N TYR A 172 -1.46 3.70 -13.44
CA TYR A 172 -0.21 3.83 -12.68
C TYR A 172 -0.42 4.66 -11.42
N GLN A 173 0.00 4.12 -10.26
CA GLN A 173 -0.17 4.83 -8.99
C GLN A 173 0.94 4.54 -7.99
N ILE A 174 1.38 5.59 -7.29
CA ILE A 174 2.23 5.52 -6.10
C ILE A 174 1.40 5.87 -4.88
N THR A 175 1.38 4.98 -3.91
CA THR A 175 0.77 5.21 -2.59
C THR A 175 1.87 5.41 -1.57
N MET A 176 1.79 6.48 -0.80
CA MET A 176 2.68 6.76 0.33
C MET A 176 1.90 6.75 1.62
N THR A 177 2.38 6.01 2.60
CA THR A 177 1.83 5.98 3.95
C THR A 177 2.92 6.35 4.96
N PHE A 178 2.60 7.22 5.91
CA PHE A 178 3.56 7.67 6.92
C PHE A 178 2.86 8.30 8.13
N ASN A 179 3.59 8.37 9.25
CA ASN A 179 3.17 9.12 10.42
C ASN A 179 3.53 10.61 10.25
N PRO A 180 2.76 11.54 10.85
CA PRO A 180 3.06 12.96 10.78
C PRO A 180 4.50 13.27 11.21
N VAL A 181 5.17 14.12 10.42
CA VAL A 181 6.54 14.59 10.65
C VAL A 181 6.60 16.11 10.63
N SER A 182 7.80 16.65 10.76
CA SER A 182 8.06 18.09 10.71
C SER A 182 7.38 18.79 9.52
N ALA A 183 6.91 20.00 9.75
CA ALA A 183 6.33 20.86 8.71
C ALA A 183 7.33 21.23 7.58
N THR A 184 8.63 21.03 7.81
CA THR A 184 9.70 21.29 6.83
C THR A 184 10.05 20.08 5.97
N HIS A 185 9.37 18.93 6.17
CA HIS A 185 9.66 17.72 5.42
C HIS A 185 9.29 17.86 3.94
N TRP A 186 10.12 17.35 3.03
CA TRP A 186 9.96 17.47 1.58
C TRP A 186 8.61 16.98 1.05
N ILE A 187 8.02 15.94 1.67
CA ILE A 187 6.70 15.41 1.29
C ILE A 187 5.63 16.50 1.40
N LYS A 188 5.71 17.37 2.42
CA LYS A 188 4.75 18.46 2.59
C LYS A 188 4.85 19.44 1.42
N ALA A 189 6.05 19.92 1.12
CA ALA A 189 6.30 20.87 0.04
C ALA A 189 5.88 20.30 -1.34
N ARG A 190 6.12 19.00 -1.56
CA ARG A 190 5.82 18.36 -2.85
C ARG A 190 4.34 18.04 -3.05
N TYR A 191 3.62 17.58 -2.00
CA TYR A 191 2.29 17.00 -2.15
C TYR A 191 1.17 17.70 -1.38
N PHE A 192 1.46 18.59 -0.42
CA PHE A 192 0.44 19.25 0.39
C PHE A 192 0.38 20.76 0.17
N ASP A 193 1.47 21.41 -0.19
CA ASP A 193 1.52 22.86 -0.35
C ASP A 193 1.07 23.34 -1.73
N LYS A 194 0.88 22.44 -2.68
CA LYS A 194 0.42 22.73 -4.04
C LYS A 194 -0.77 21.83 -4.40
N ALA A 195 -1.81 22.42 -4.97
CA ALA A 195 -2.89 21.65 -5.55
C ALA A 195 -2.40 20.99 -6.85
N ASP A 196 -2.58 19.68 -6.97
CA ASP A 196 -2.24 18.91 -8.15
C ASP A 196 -3.40 17.94 -8.42
N PRO A 197 -4.01 17.93 -9.63
CA PRO A 197 -5.13 17.05 -9.96
C PRO A 197 -4.77 15.57 -9.92
N ASP A 198 -3.49 15.22 -10.02
CA ASP A 198 -3.01 13.85 -9.94
C ASP A 198 -2.63 13.40 -8.53
N VAL A 199 -2.81 14.27 -7.52
CA VAL A 199 -2.45 14.01 -6.13
C VAL A 199 -3.68 14.00 -5.24
N LEU A 200 -3.94 12.88 -4.57
CA LEU A 200 -4.87 12.78 -3.45
C LEU A 200 -4.09 12.79 -2.14
N THR A 201 -4.33 13.77 -1.29
CA THR A 201 -3.84 13.77 0.09
C THR A 201 -4.95 13.34 1.04
N HIS A 202 -4.62 12.51 2.04
CA HIS A 202 -5.56 12.05 3.05
C HIS A 202 -4.95 12.11 4.45
N HIS A 203 -5.74 12.57 5.40
CA HIS A 203 -5.36 12.58 6.81
C HIS A 203 -6.32 11.72 7.64
N SER A 204 -5.76 10.74 8.34
CA SER A 204 -6.52 9.89 9.25
C SER A 204 -5.93 9.89 10.65
N THR A 205 -6.80 9.70 11.64
CA THR A 205 -6.42 9.58 13.05
C THR A 205 -7.05 8.33 13.64
N TYR A 206 -6.56 7.89 14.79
CA TYR A 206 -7.18 6.78 15.52
C TYR A 206 -8.67 7.03 15.81
N ARG A 207 -9.09 8.29 15.96
CA ARG A 207 -10.49 8.69 16.24
C ARG A 207 -11.45 8.35 15.09
N THR A 208 -10.94 8.33 13.87
CA THR A 208 -11.72 7.97 12.67
C THR A 208 -11.66 6.49 12.33
N ASN A 209 -10.90 5.71 13.10
CA ASN A 209 -10.77 4.28 12.90
C ASN A 209 -11.85 3.51 13.68
N ARG A 210 -12.90 3.09 13.00
CA ARG A 210 -14.00 2.32 13.60
C ARG A 210 -13.62 0.94 14.13
N PHE A 211 -12.45 0.44 13.78
CA PHE A 211 -11.93 -0.87 14.20
C PHE A 211 -10.90 -0.77 15.32
N ILE A 212 -10.65 0.43 15.84
CA ILE A 212 -9.72 0.60 16.95
C ILE A 212 -10.27 -0.05 18.21
N ASP A 213 -9.39 -0.68 18.99
CA ASP A 213 -9.73 -1.15 20.32
C ASP A 213 -10.08 0.06 21.22
N PRO A 214 -11.26 0.08 21.87
CA PRO A 214 -11.63 1.15 22.79
C PRO A 214 -10.61 1.42 23.89
N ALA A 215 -9.86 0.40 24.33
CA ALA A 215 -8.79 0.55 25.31
C ALA A 215 -7.57 1.30 24.78
N TYR A 216 -7.34 1.31 23.48
CA TYR A 216 -6.22 2.02 22.85
C TYR A 216 -6.43 3.54 22.79
N ALA A 217 -7.66 3.98 22.64
CA ALA A 217 -7.99 5.40 22.46
C ALA A 217 -7.51 6.32 23.61
N PRO A 218 -7.69 5.97 24.90
CA PRO A 218 -7.16 6.77 26.02
C PRO A 218 -5.63 6.84 26.08
N VAL A 219 -4.95 5.72 25.77
CA VAL A 219 -3.47 5.62 25.81
C VAL A 219 -2.82 6.52 24.75
N SER A 220 -3.40 6.57 23.55
CA SER A 220 -2.92 7.48 22.49
C SER A 220 -3.04 8.95 22.85
N TYR A 221 -3.99 9.30 23.73
CA TYR A 221 -4.21 10.69 24.15
C TYR A 221 -3.13 11.15 25.13
N THR A 222 -2.68 10.29 26.04
CA THR A 222 -1.66 10.62 27.03
C THR A 222 -0.27 10.85 26.42
N HIS A 223 0.04 10.21 25.31
CA HIS A 223 1.31 10.42 24.60
C HIS A 223 1.36 11.69 23.74
N LEU A 224 0.19 12.27 23.39
CA LEU A 224 0.10 13.51 22.61
C LEU A 224 0.08 14.79 23.46
N THR A 225 -0.03 14.65 24.78
CA THR A 225 -0.18 15.79 25.73
C THR A 225 1.04 16.00 26.63
N LEU A 226 2.21 15.47 26.30
CA LEU A 226 3.43 15.84 27.02
C LEU A 226 3.76 17.31 26.70
N PRO A 227 3.78 18.21 27.69
CA PRO A 227 4.13 19.60 27.46
C PRO A 227 5.58 19.67 27.02
N THR A 228 5.82 20.34 25.91
CA THR A 228 7.14 20.85 25.54
C THR A 228 7.47 21.96 26.52
N THR A 229 8.26 21.64 27.55
CA THR A 229 8.98 22.64 28.34
C THR A 229 10.16 23.15 27.59
#